data_815e9c86c62c4fc1d9eba7342a0663e3
#
_entry.id   815e9c86c62c4fc1d9eba7342a0663e3
#
_cell.length_a   1.000
_cell.length_b   1.000
_cell.length_c   1.000
_cell.angle_alpha   90.00
_cell.angle_beta   90.00
_cell.angle_gamma   90.00
#
_symmetry.space_group_name_H-M   'P 1'
#
loop_
_entity.id
_entity.type
_entity.pdbx_description
1 polymer ?
#
loop_
_entity_poly.entity_id
_entity_poly.type
_entity_poly.pdbx_seq_one_letter_code
_entity_poly.pdbx_strand_id
1 'polypeptide(L)'
;MSVSVKSLLSTLSVRGPHRVLRGNLGIAGQPGVVYTPESGSNLPAVAFAHGWLTSSENYKSLLEHVASWGFVVAAPDTERGPIPSHLDLASDLLTTLDLVSKVRLGDGTISVHPDRLALAGHGMGAGAAVIAAAQRRVAAVTALFPAPTSPAAENIAADLDTPGLILAGELDLDSTNSNARALATAWSGPSTLRTIDGATNTGIIEGRRLFAALGAGRYEHKTEKTTRAVLTGYLLHTLTADKTYAPFTDPESAIPHTTLVDPTAPVEQAAPKLSLGTVAKLIRG
;
A
#
# COMPACT_ATOMS: atom_id res chain seq x y z
N MET A 1 -19.53 9.26 23.06
CA MET A 1 -20.08 8.25 22.13
C MET A 1 -18.92 7.78 21.23
N SER A 2 -18.62 6.49 21.21
CA SER A 2 -17.60 5.96 20.29
C SER A 2 -18.15 5.99 18.87
N VAL A 3 -17.38 6.52 17.93
CA VAL A 3 -17.74 6.52 16.50
C VAL A 3 -17.63 5.08 15.99
N SER A 4 -18.61 4.58 15.26
CA SER A 4 -18.56 3.21 14.74
C SER A 4 -17.48 3.07 13.65
N VAL A 5 -16.87 1.87 13.54
CA VAL A 5 -15.87 1.57 12.49
C VAL A 5 -16.43 1.82 11.10
N LYS A 6 -17.71 1.50 10.85
CA LYS A 6 -18.41 1.77 9.60
C LYS A 6 -18.46 3.27 9.28
N SER A 7 -18.74 4.11 10.28
CA SER A 7 -18.74 5.57 10.11
C SER A 7 -17.34 6.10 9.84
N LEU A 8 -16.33 5.61 10.57
CA LEU A 8 -14.92 5.98 10.33
C LEU A 8 -14.49 5.62 8.91
N LEU A 9 -14.75 4.39 8.47
CA LEU A 9 -14.41 3.95 7.11
C LEU A 9 -15.10 4.83 6.06
N SER A 10 -16.37 5.17 6.25
CA SER A 10 -17.11 6.08 5.35
C SER A 10 -16.46 7.46 5.29
N THR A 11 -16.09 8.03 6.43
CA THR A 11 -15.41 9.33 6.52
C THR A 11 -14.05 9.27 5.85
N LEU A 12 -13.25 8.25 6.14
CA LEU A 12 -11.91 8.07 5.53
C LEU A 12 -11.94 7.72 4.04
N SER A 13 -13.08 7.31 3.51
CA SER A 13 -13.23 7.00 2.08
C SER A 13 -13.42 8.23 1.20
N VAL A 14 -13.62 9.40 1.78
CA VAL A 14 -13.71 10.69 1.07
C VAL A 14 -12.47 11.53 1.35
N ARG A 15 -12.23 12.53 0.50
CA ARG A 15 -11.09 13.44 0.64
C ARG A 15 -11.07 14.08 2.02
N GLY A 16 -9.89 14.16 2.62
CA GLY A 16 -9.66 14.82 3.90
C GLY A 16 -9.80 16.35 3.83
N PRO A 17 -9.67 17.03 4.99
CA PRO A 17 -9.93 18.46 5.11
C PRO A 17 -8.86 19.35 4.49
N HIS A 18 -7.66 18.81 4.18
CA HIS A 18 -6.55 19.62 3.70
C HIS A 18 -6.57 19.79 2.17
N ARG A 19 -6.33 21.00 1.72
CA ARG A 19 -5.97 21.27 0.33
C ARG A 19 -4.60 20.65 0.05
N VAL A 20 -4.44 19.97 -1.08
CA VAL A 20 -3.22 19.26 -1.44
C VAL A 20 -2.48 20.04 -2.52
N LEU A 21 -1.19 20.22 -2.31
CA LEU A 21 -0.23 20.73 -3.30
C LEU A 21 0.57 19.56 -3.86
N ARG A 22 1.00 19.69 -5.12
CA ARG A 22 1.86 18.74 -5.81
C ARG A 22 3.21 19.39 -6.11
N GLY A 23 4.29 18.73 -5.71
CA GLY A 23 5.66 19.12 -6.02
C GLY A 23 6.38 18.06 -6.86
N ASN A 24 7.53 18.43 -7.39
CA ASN A 24 8.40 17.57 -8.21
C ASN A 24 9.69 17.27 -7.43
N LEU A 25 9.93 16.00 -7.11
CA LEU A 25 11.17 15.56 -6.44
C LEU A 25 12.40 15.65 -7.35
N GLY A 26 12.18 15.72 -8.68
CA GLY A 26 13.26 15.93 -9.66
C GLY A 26 14.08 17.20 -9.42
N ILE A 27 13.54 18.23 -8.78
CA ILE A 27 14.26 19.45 -8.38
C ILE A 27 15.38 19.11 -7.37
N ALA A 28 15.18 18.09 -6.55
CA ALA A 28 16.18 17.59 -5.59
C ALA A 28 17.00 16.40 -6.14
N GLY A 29 16.92 16.12 -7.44
CA GLY A 29 17.69 15.07 -8.11
C GLY A 29 17.04 13.67 -8.07
N GLN A 30 15.88 13.50 -7.43
CA GLN A 30 15.15 12.23 -7.36
C GLN A 30 13.91 12.31 -8.28
N PRO A 31 13.86 11.56 -9.40
CA PRO A 31 12.64 11.50 -10.21
C PRO A 31 11.44 11.06 -9.37
N GLY A 32 10.34 11.82 -9.40
CA GLY A 32 9.17 11.48 -8.62
C GLY A 32 8.29 12.69 -8.26
N VAL A 33 7.28 12.41 -7.45
CA VAL A 33 6.30 13.41 -7.02
C VAL A 33 6.22 13.48 -5.49
N VAL A 34 5.83 14.63 -4.97
CA VAL A 34 5.45 14.81 -3.58
C VAL A 34 4.09 15.51 -3.51
N TYR A 35 3.21 14.99 -2.67
CA TYR A 35 1.93 15.61 -2.34
C TYR A 35 1.97 16.05 -0.87
N THR A 36 1.56 17.29 -0.61
CA THR A 36 1.57 17.85 0.74
C THR A 36 0.26 18.57 1.03
N PRO A 37 -0.14 18.67 2.31
CA PRO A 37 -1.05 19.73 2.71
C PRO A 37 -0.50 21.11 2.29
N GLU A 38 -1.36 22.10 2.15
CA GLU A 38 -0.95 23.47 1.76
C GLU A 38 0.03 24.11 2.75
N SER A 39 -0.04 23.71 4.02
CA SER A 39 0.86 24.13 5.10
C SER A 39 0.84 23.14 6.24
N GLY A 40 1.82 23.22 7.13
CA GLY A 40 1.87 22.44 8.35
C GLY A 40 3.29 22.12 8.81
N SER A 41 3.50 22.08 10.10
CA SER A 41 4.79 21.74 10.70
C SER A 41 4.72 20.39 11.41
N ASN A 42 5.86 19.66 11.40
CA ASN A 42 5.97 18.33 12.01
C ASN A 42 4.92 17.33 11.53
N LEU A 43 4.61 17.38 10.21
CA LEU A 43 3.66 16.46 9.60
C LEU A 43 4.23 15.04 9.55
N PRO A 44 3.39 14.01 9.63
CA PRO A 44 3.81 12.65 9.30
C PRO A 44 4.08 12.53 7.79
N ALA A 45 4.99 11.60 7.41
CA ALA A 45 5.29 11.39 6.00
C ALA A 45 5.28 9.91 5.62
N VAL A 46 4.95 9.66 4.36
CA VAL A 46 4.91 8.34 3.73
C VAL A 46 5.72 8.39 2.43
N ALA A 47 6.69 7.49 2.27
CA ALA A 47 7.28 7.23 0.96
C ALA A 47 6.57 6.00 0.35
N PHE A 48 6.12 6.13 -0.90
CA PHE A 48 5.33 5.13 -1.59
C PHE A 48 6.04 4.63 -2.86
N ALA A 49 6.22 3.32 -2.98
CA ALA A 49 6.77 2.67 -4.17
C ALA A 49 5.66 2.09 -5.06
N HIS A 50 5.75 2.38 -6.34
CA HIS A 50 4.82 1.89 -7.36
C HIS A 50 5.03 0.39 -7.67
N GLY A 51 4.06 -0.23 -8.37
CA GLY A 51 4.13 -1.60 -8.85
C GLY A 51 4.90 -1.75 -10.17
N TRP A 52 5.00 -2.99 -10.65
CA TRP A 52 5.67 -3.32 -11.90
C TRP A 52 5.01 -2.63 -13.11
N LEU A 53 5.86 -2.05 -13.99
CA LEU A 53 5.44 -1.31 -15.17
C LEU A 53 4.38 -0.22 -14.91
N THR A 54 4.47 0.41 -13.73
CA THR A 54 3.64 1.57 -13.37
C THR A 54 4.53 2.74 -12.96
N SER A 55 3.90 3.86 -12.64
CA SER A 55 4.53 5.07 -12.12
C SER A 55 3.68 5.66 -10.99
N SER A 56 4.16 6.68 -10.30
CA SER A 56 3.39 7.42 -9.29
C SER A 56 2.06 7.97 -9.82
N GLU A 57 1.98 8.31 -11.11
CA GLU A 57 0.75 8.79 -11.74
C GLU A 57 -0.38 7.74 -11.76
N ASN A 58 -0.03 6.44 -11.72
CA ASN A 58 -1.01 5.36 -11.64
C ASN A 58 -1.63 5.21 -10.24
N TYR A 59 -1.20 5.99 -9.27
CA TYR A 59 -1.67 6.01 -7.88
C TYR A 59 -2.04 7.43 -7.43
N LYS A 60 -2.20 8.35 -8.37
CA LYS A 60 -2.44 9.76 -8.08
C LYS A 60 -3.57 9.99 -7.09
N SER A 61 -4.74 9.38 -7.31
CA SER A 61 -5.90 9.53 -6.41
C SER A 61 -5.61 9.02 -5.01
N LEU A 62 -4.91 7.90 -4.88
CA LEU A 62 -4.52 7.33 -3.58
C LEU A 62 -3.55 8.25 -2.84
N LEU A 63 -2.48 8.73 -3.52
CA LEU A 63 -1.45 9.59 -2.92
C LEU A 63 -2.02 10.95 -2.51
N GLU A 64 -2.81 11.59 -3.39
CA GLU A 64 -3.52 12.83 -3.08
C GLU A 64 -4.52 12.66 -1.93
N HIS A 65 -5.19 11.51 -1.88
CA HIS A 65 -6.13 11.21 -0.81
C HIS A 65 -5.42 11.16 0.55
N VAL A 66 -4.33 10.38 0.68
CA VAL A 66 -3.56 10.30 1.92
C VAL A 66 -3.01 11.66 2.32
N ALA A 67 -2.49 12.44 1.36
CA ALA A 67 -2.01 13.79 1.63
C ALA A 67 -3.12 14.74 2.13
N SER A 68 -4.36 14.57 1.64
CA SER A 68 -5.49 15.37 2.10
C SER A 68 -5.87 15.15 3.56
N TRP A 69 -5.38 14.06 4.16
CA TRP A 69 -5.54 13.72 5.58
C TRP A 69 -4.39 14.19 6.45
N GLY A 70 -3.51 15.07 5.93
CA GLY A 70 -2.47 15.72 6.73
C GLY A 70 -1.10 15.07 6.63
N PHE A 71 -0.86 14.22 5.63
CA PHE A 71 0.43 13.57 5.40
C PHE A 71 1.22 14.26 4.29
N VAL A 72 2.55 14.24 4.42
CA VAL A 72 3.43 14.41 3.27
C VAL A 72 3.58 13.04 2.61
N VAL A 73 3.21 12.92 1.35
CA VAL A 73 3.26 11.66 0.59
C VAL A 73 4.18 11.83 -0.60
N ALA A 74 5.26 11.08 -0.64
CA ALA A 74 6.26 11.17 -1.69
C ALA A 74 6.46 9.83 -2.38
N ALA A 75 6.61 9.83 -3.71
CA ALA A 75 6.74 8.63 -4.50
C ALA A 75 7.84 8.81 -5.55
N PRO A 76 8.93 8.00 -5.50
CA PRO A 76 9.91 7.97 -6.57
C PRO A 76 9.33 7.36 -7.84
N ASP A 77 9.83 7.82 -9.00
CA ASP A 77 9.46 7.34 -10.34
C ASP A 77 10.65 6.67 -11.04
N THR A 78 11.43 5.95 -10.29
CA THR A 78 12.57 5.12 -10.72
C THR A 78 12.12 3.68 -10.95
N GLU A 79 12.99 2.81 -11.45
CA GLU A 79 12.75 1.37 -11.61
C GLU A 79 11.47 0.99 -12.39
N ARG A 80 11.14 1.77 -13.42
CA ARG A 80 9.92 1.62 -14.24
C ARG A 80 10.07 0.66 -15.42
N GLY A 81 11.29 0.12 -15.60
CA GLY A 81 11.60 -0.80 -16.68
C GLY A 81 10.97 -2.19 -16.54
N PRO A 82 11.10 -3.06 -17.55
CA PRO A 82 10.56 -4.42 -17.50
C PRO A 82 11.34 -5.34 -16.54
N ILE A 83 12.59 -4.99 -16.21
CA ILE A 83 13.44 -5.71 -15.26
C ILE A 83 13.90 -4.71 -14.19
N PRO A 84 13.03 -4.38 -13.21
CA PRO A 84 13.36 -3.42 -12.16
C PRO A 84 14.25 -4.05 -11.09
N SER A 85 15.09 -3.23 -10.46
CA SER A 85 15.82 -3.61 -9.25
C SER A 85 14.98 -3.27 -8.01
N HIS A 86 14.58 -4.29 -7.26
CA HIS A 86 13.83 -4.07 -6.01
C HIS A 86 14.70 -3.44 -4.91
N LEU A 87 16.02 -3.69 -4.94
CA LEU A 87 16.98 -3.09 -4.01
C LEU A 87 17.18 -1.60 -4.32
N ASP A 88 17.28 -1.24 -5.60
CA ASP A 88 17.43 0.17 -5.99
C ASP A 88 16.14 0.95 -5.68
N LEU A 89 14.97 0.35 -5.94
CA LEU A 89 13.68 0.96 -5.54
C LEU A 89 13.56 1.15 -4.03
N ALA A 90 14.08 0.20 -3.23
CA ALA A 90 14.13 0.34 -1.77
C ALA A 90 15.07 1.48 -1.34
N SER A 91 16.24 1.61 -1.98
CA SER A 91 17.17 2.72 -1.76
C SER A 91 16.56 4.07 -2.13
N ASP A 92 15.81 4.12 -3.22
CA ASP A 92 15.12 5.32 -3.68
C ASP A 92 13.99 5.74 -2.72
N LEU A 93 13.29 4.77 -2.10
CA LEU A 93 12.34 5.06 -1.02
C LEU A 93 13.03 5.72 0.18
N LEU A 94 14.20 5.24 0.59
CA LEU A 94 14.97 5.82 1.69
C LEU A 94 15.46 7.23 1.34
N THR A 95 15.98 7.41 0.13
CA THR A 95 16.36 8.74 -0.39
C THR A 95 15.17 9.69 -0.40
N THR A 96 14.00 9.21 -0.83
CA THR A 96 12.75 9.98 -0.84
C THR A 96 12.33 10.40 0.57
N LEU A 97 12.40 9.50 1.55
CA LEU A 97 12.15 9.84 2.96
C LEU A 97 13.14 10.89 3.49
N ASP A 98 14.40 10.76 3.13
CA ASP A 98 15.44 11.71 3.54
C ASP A 98 15.18 13.10 2.96
N LEU A 99 14.83 13.18 1.69
CA LEU A 99 14.49 14.45 1.04
C LEU A 99 13.33 15.14 1.77
N VAL A 100 12.21 14.46 1.98
CA VAL A 100 11.04 15.10 2.58
C VAL A 100 11.17 15.38 4.07
N SER A 101 12.02 14.62 4.80
CA SER A 101 12.20 14.81 6.24
C SER A 101 13.29 15.81 6.62
N LYS A 102 14.28 16.02 5.73
CA LYS A 102 15.42 16.92 6.00
C LYS A 102 15.29 18.29 5.36
N VAL A 103 14.36 18.46 4.40
CA VAL A 103 14.16 19.72 3.66
C VAL A 103 12.80 20.32 4.01
N ARG A 104 12.74 21.67 4.09
CA ARG A 104 11.48 22.37 4.16
C ARG A 104 10.81 22.36 2.78
N LEU A 105 9.53 21.97 2.74
CA LEU A 105 8.75 21.84 1.52
C LEU A 105 7.87 23.06 1.28
N GLY A 106 7.35 23.18 0.05
CA GLY A 106 6.59 24.34 -0.39
C GLY A 106 7.43 25.62 -0.27
N ASP A 107 6.83 26.71 0.13
CA ASP A 107 7.50 28.00 0.38
C ASP A 107 8.25 28.00 1.74
N GLY A 108 8.72 26.85 2.21
CA GLY A 108 9.40 26.70 3.50
C GLY A 108 8.46 26.56 4.69
N THR A 109 7.16 26.51 4.47
CA THR A 109 6.11 26.44 5.51
C THR A 109 5.75 25.02 5.93
N ILE A 110 6.24 24.00 5.21
CA ILE A 110 5.93 22.61 5.47
C ILE A 110 7.17 21.90 6.01
N SER A 111 7.02 21.19 7.13
CA SER A 111 8.07 20.33 7.68
C SER A 111 7.52 18.97 8.11
N VAL A 112 8.39 17.95 8.03
CA VAL A 112 8.09 16.58 8.41
C VAL A 112 8.69 16.28 9.78
N HIS A 113 7.98 15.48 10.58
CA HIS A 113 8.49 14.98 11.85
C HIS A 113 9.41 13.78 11.62
N PRO A 114 10.66 13.77 12.13
CA PRO A 114 11.66 12.74 11.81
C PRO A 114 11.27 11.32 12.27
N ASP A 115 10.42 11.19 13.30
CA ASP A 115 10.01 9.90 13.86
C ASP A 115 8.60 9.45 13.40
N ARG A 116 7.91 10.27 12.59
CA ARG A 116 6.57 9.94 12.07
C ARG A 116 6.63 9.60 10.58
N LEU A 117 7.46 8.61 10.27
CA LEU A 117 7.74 8.18 8.90
C LEU A 117 7.18 6.78 8.66
N ALA A 118 6.59 6.57 7.51
CA ALA A 118 6.16 5.25 7.04
C ALA A 118 6.68 4.96 5.63
N LEU A 119 6.80 3.67 5.35
CA LEU A 119 7.06 3.14 4.02
C LEU A 119 5.80 2.44 3.53
N ALA A 120 5.47 2.65 2.28
CA ALA A 120 4.32 2.05 1.64
C ALA A 120 4.68 1.62 0.21
N GLY A 121 3.94 0.68 -0.34
CA GLY A 121 4.12 0.32 -1.74
C GLY A 121 3.06 -0.65 -2.23
N HIS A 122 2.98 -0.78 -3.56
CA HIS A 122 2.08 -1.69 -4.25
C HIS A 122 2.85 -2.73 -5.05
N GLY A 123 2.38 -3.98 -5.04
CA GLY A 123 3.00 -5.07 -5.80
C GLY A 123 4.47 -5.28 -5.42
N MET A 124 5.39 -5.14 -6.39
CA MET A 124 6.85 -5.17 -6.11
C MET A 124 7.29 -4.04 -5.18
N GLY A 125 6.63 -2.87 -5.27
CA GLY A 125 6.90 -1.73 -4.39
C GLY A 125 6.56 -2.00 -2.93
N ALA A 126 5.61 -2.90 -2.66
CA ALA A 126 5.34 -3.37 -1.31
C ALA A 126 6.53 -4.14 -0.72
N GLY A 127 7.13 -5.03 -1.50
CA GLY A 127 8.37 -5.71 -1.10
C GLY A 127 9.55 -4.76 -0.95
N ALA A 128 9.69 -3.77 -1.86
CA ALA A 128 10.72 -2.73 -1.74
C ALA A 128 10.56 -1.90 -0.44
N ALA A 129 9.32 -1.61 -0.02
CA ALA A 129 9.06 -0.94 1.26
C ALA A 129 9.51 -1.78 2.47
N VAL A 130 9.30 -3.09 2.43
CA VAL A 130 9.81 -4.03 3.46
C VAL A 130 11.33 -4.07 3.47
N ILE A 131 11.97 -4.16 2.30
CA ILE A 131 13.43 -4.15 2.15
C ILE A 131 14.03 -2.84 2.70
N ALA A 132 13.40 -1.70 2.42
CA ALA A 132 13.82 -0.40 2.92
C ALA A 132 13.68 -0.30 4.44
N ALA A 133 12.63 -0.87 5.03
CA ALA A 133 12.39 -0.85 6.48
C ALA A 133 13.47 -1.59 7.28
N ALA A 134 14.12 -2.59 6.71
CA ALA A 134 15.26 -3.26 7.35
C ALA A 134 16.52 -2.38 7.45
N GLN A 135 16.63 -1.35 6.59
CA GLN A 135 17.78 -0.45 6.55
C GLN A 135 17.56 0.83 7.36
N ARG A 136 16.32 1.16 7.67
CA ARG A 136 15.96 2.37 8.42
C ARG A 136 14.71 2.13 9.27
N ARG A 137 14.83 2.44 10.56
CA ARG A 137 13.66 2.40 11.44
C ARG A 137 12.61 3.42 11.00
N VAL A 138 11.39 2.94 10.80
CA VAL A 138 10.19 3.72 10.50
C VAL A 138 9.07 3.35 11.47
N ALA A 139 8.04 4.18 11.58
CA ALA A 139 6.93 3.94 12.50
C ALA A 139 5.94 2.89 11.98
N ALA A 140 5.86 2.69 10.66
CA ALA A 140 4.99 1.71 10.05
C ALA A 140 5.44 1.33 8.63
N VAL A 141 5.06 0.12 8.20
CA VAL A 141 5.15 -0.34 6.80
C VAL A 141 3.78 -0.77 6.32
N THR A 142 3.41 -0.38 5.11
CA THR A 142 2.15 -0.83 4.49
C THR A 142 2.41 -1.48 3.15
N ALA A 143 2.13 -2.77 3.06
CA ALA A 143 2.29 -3.60 1.87
C ALA A 143 0.94 -3.78 1.17
N LEU A 144 0.71 -3.03 0.09
CA LEU A 144 -0.53 -3.09 -0.67
C LEU A 144 -0.40 -4.11 -1.80
N PHE A 145 -1.22 -5.16 -1.77
CA PHE A 145 -1.25 -6.22 -2.77
C PHE A 145 0.16 -6.71 -3.13
N PRO A 146 0.96 -7.16 -2.13
CA PRO A 146 2.36 -7.44 -2.32
C PRO A 146 2.56 -8.58 -3.32
N ALA A 147 3.59 -8.44 -4.17
CA ALA A 147 4.05 -9.42 -5.13
C ALA A 147 5.45 -9.93 -4.74
N PRO A 148 5.86 -11.13 -5.21
CA PRO A 148 7.19 -11.65 -4.98
C PRO A 148 8.29 -10.69 -5.43
N THR A 149 9.38 -10.61 -4.66
CA THR A 149 10.54 -9.75 -4.94
C THR A 149 11.85 -10.53 -4.89
N SER A 150 12.92 -9.91 -5.37
CA SER A 150 14.30 -10.39 -5.22
C SER A 150 15.17 -9.24 -4.70
N PRO A 151 15.74 -9.35 -3.47
CA PRO A 151 15.57 -10.47 -2.53
C PRO A 151 14.11 -10.66 -2.08
N ALA A 152 13.80 -11.84 -1.57
CA ALA A 152 12.46 -12.17 -1.08
C ALA A 152 12.14 -11.32 0.17
N ALA A 153 11.07 -10.51 0.09
CA ALA A 153 10.70 -9.58 1.16
C ALA A 153 10.28 -10.31 2.44
N GLU A 154 9.70 -11.51 2.33
CA GLU A 154 9.34 -12.36 3.47
C GLU A 154 10.55 -12.78 4.32
N ASN A 155 11.71 -13.02 3.70
CA ASN A 155 12.93 -13.34 4.44
C ASN A 155 13.43 -12.15 5.27
N ILE A 156 13.17 -10.94 4.80
CA ILE A 156 13.55 -9.68 5.46
C ILE A 156 12.53 -9.34 6.55
N ALA A 157 11.26 -9.59 6.31
CA ALA A 157 10.18 -9.35 7.26
C ALA A 157 10.33 -10.16 8.57
N ALA A 158 11.05 -11.29 8.53
CA ALA A 158 11.37 -12.13 9.68
C ALA A 158 12.19 -11.39 10.77
N ASP A 159 12.89 -10.31 10.40
CA ASP A 159 13.70 -9.50 11.31
C ASP A 159 13.10 -8.10 11.58
N LEU A 160 11.87 -7.82 11.10
CA LEU A 160 11.24 -6.53 11.26
C LEU A 160 10.33 -6.46 12.51
N ASP A 161 10.71 -5.63 13.48
CA ASP A 161 9.84 -5.28 14.62
C ASP A 161 8.83 -4.17 14.30
N THR A 162 8.94 -3.54 13.14
CA THR A 162 8.09 -2.43 12.71
C THR A 162 6.64 -2.91 12.48
N PRO A 163 5.63 -2.19 12.98
CA PRO A 163 4.24 -2.52 12.71
C PRO A 163 3.91 -2.57 11.20
N GLY A 164 3.20 -3.62 10.77
CA GLY A 164 2.87 -3.87 9.38
C GLY A 164 1.36 -3.95 9.09
N LEU A 165 0.90 -3.28 8.02
CA LEU A 165 -0.40 -3.53 7.40
C LEU A 165 -0.19 -4.18 6.04
N ILE A 166 -0.76 -5.36 5.84
CA ILE A 166 -0.74 -6.06 4.56
C ILE A 166 -2.17 -6.12 4.04
N LEU A 167 -2.41 -5.50 2.87
CA LEU A 167 -3.67 -5.59 2.17
C LEU A 167 -3.51 -6.43 0.91
N ALA A 168 -4.45 -7.34 0.65
CA ALA A 168 -4.46 -8.20 -0.53
C ALA A 168 -5.84 -8.21 -1.19
N GLY A 169 -5.92 -8.66 -2.44
CA GLY A 169 -7.19 -8.93 -3.09
C GLY A 169 -7.75 -10.28 -2.64
N GLU A 170 -9.05 -10.35 -2.36
CA GLU A 170 -9.70 -11.62 -2.04
C GLU A 170 -9.57 -12.62 -3.21
N LEU A 171 -9.66 -12.12 -4.45
CA LEU A 171 -9.69 -12.97 -5.64
C LEU A 171 -8.33 -13.53 -6.06
N ASP A 172 -7.24 -12.94 -5.56
CA ASP A 172 -5.88 -13.33 -5.96
C ASP A 172 -4.91 -13.50 -4.77
N LEU A 173 -5.43 -13.58 -3.54
CA LEU A 173 -4.64 -13.76 -2.33
C LEU A 173 -3.66 -14.95 -2.45
N ASP A 174 -4.12 -16.06 -2.98
CA ASP A 174 -3.37 -17.32 -3.08
C ASP A 174 -2.85 -17.57 -4.51
N SER A 175 -2.82 -16.53 -5.35
CA SER A 175 -2.23 -16.61 -6.69
C SER A 175 -0.70 -16.58 -6.62
N THR A 176 -0.05 -17.08 -7.67
CA THR A 176 1.42 -17.04 -7.79
C THR A 176 2.01 -15.64 -7.88
N ASN A 177 1.17 -14.63 -8.15
CA ASN A 177 1.55 -13.22 -8.22
C ASN A 177 1.39 -12.49 -6.88
N SER A 178 0.93 -13.18 -5.83
CA SER A 178 0.79 -12.64 -4.48
C SER A 178 1.74 -13.35 -3.53
N ASN A 179 2.45 -12.60 -2.68
CA ASN A 179 3.18 -13.16 -1.55
C ASN A 179 2.63 -12.67 -0.20
N ALA A 180 1.38 -12.19 -0.17
CA ALA A 180 0.79 -11.59 1.02
C ALA A 180 0.77 -12.53 2.25
N ARG A 181 0.42 -13.81 2.05
CA ARG A 181 0.46 -14.80 3.14
C ARG A 181 1.87 -15.07 3.63
N ALA A 182 2.80 -15.33 2.71
CA ALA A 182 4.19 -15.60 3.06
C ALA A 182 4.81 -14.43 3.82
N LEU A 183 4.54 -13.20 3.34
CA LEU A 183 4.99 -11.97 3.99
C LEU A 183 4.40 -11.83 5.39
N ALA A 184 3.09 -12.02 5.56
CA ALA A 184 2.42 -11.92 6.85
C ALA A 184 2.85 -13.01 7.82
N THR A 185 3.06 -14.24 7.35
CA THR A 185 3.54 -15.37 8.17
C THR A 185 4.96 -15.13 8.69
N ALA A 186 5.81 -14.53 7.86
CA ALA A 186 7.21 -14.27 8.21
C ALA A 186 7.40 -13.02 9.07
N TRP A 187 6.43 -12.11 9.10
CA TRP A 187 6.59 -10.81 9.80
C TRP A 187 6.78 -10.98 11.30
N SER A 188 7.91 -10.52 11.84
CA SER A 188 8.26 -10.69 13.25
C SER A 188 7.51 -9.74 14.19
N GLY A 189 7.35 -8.49 13.77
CA GLY A 189 6.62 -7.47 14.53
C GLY A 189 5.09 -7.60 14.45
N PRO A 190 4.34 -6.71 15.10
CA PRO A 190 2.89 -6.71 15.02
C PRO A 190 2.44 -6.43 13.59
N SER A 191 1.73 -7.35 12.97
CA SER A 191 1.24 -7.20 11.59
C SER A 191 -0.20 -7.68 11.45
N THR A 192 -0.89 -7.13 10.45
CA THR A 192 -2.26 -7.52 10.12
C THR A 192 -2.38 -7.77 8.63
N LEU A 193 -2.83 -8.97 8.25
CA LEU A 193 -3.21 -9.29 6.87
C LEU A 193 -4.73 -9.19 6.72
N ARG A 194 -5.18 -8.36 5.78
CA ARG A 194 -6.60 -8.26 5.40
C ARG A 194 -6.76 -8.39 3.90
N THR A 195 -7.79 -9.09 3.47
CA THR A 195 -8.25 -9.02 2.08
C THR A 195 -9.31 -7.94 1.92
N ILE A 196 -9.38 -7.38 0.72
CA ILE A 196 -10.48 -6.51 0.28
C ILE A 196 -11.46 -7.34 -0.54
N ASP A 197 -12.74 -7.32 -0.15
CA ASP A 197 -13.79 -8.16 -0.73
C ASP A 197 -13.95 -7.91 -2.23
N GLY A 198 -13.87 -8.99 -3.02
CA GLY A 198 -14.00 -8.97 -4.47
C GLY A 198 -12.89 -8.25 -5.23
N ALA A 199 -11.78 -7.90 -4.56
CA ALA A 199 -10.68 -7.16 -5.15
C ALA A 199 -9.66 -8.06 -5.83
N THR A 200 -8.98 -7.48 -6.83
CA THR A 200 -7.75 -8.01 -7.43
C THR A 200 -6.56 -7.10 -7.12
N ASN A 201 -5.34 -7.61 -7.30
CA ASN A 201 -4.11 -6.86 -7.06
C ASN A 201 -3.96 -5.61 -7.95
N THR A 202 -4.60 -5.60 -9.11
CA THR A 202 -4.56 -4.48 -10.06
C THR A 202 -5.65 -3.45 -9.83
N GLY A 203 -6.58 -3.70 -8.90
CA GLY A 203 -7.78 -2.89 -8.68
C GLY A 203 -7.52 -1.43 -8.29
N ILE A 204 -6.32 -1.13 -7.75
CA ILE A 204 -5.94 0.26 -7.36
C ILE A 204 -5.10 0.99 -8.42
N ILE A 205 -4.77 0.36 -9.55
CA ILE A 205 -3.91 0.96 -10.59
C ILE A 205 -4.76 1.77 -11.55
N GLU A 206 -4.57 3.09 -11.56
CA GLU A 206 -5.28 4.01 -12.44
C GLU A 206 -4.70 4.01 -13.88
N GLY A 207 -5.51 4.41 -14.86
CA GLY A 207 -5.04 4.72 -16.22
C GLY A 207 -4.77 3.52 -17.14
N ARG A 208 -4.92 2.28 -16.68
CA ARG A 208 -4.61 1.05 -17.46
C ARG A 208 -5.70 0.60 -18.45
N ARG A 209 -6.51 1.50 -18.99
CA ARG A 209 -7.63 1.14 -19.90
C ARG A 209 -7.21 0.30 -21.11
N LEU A 210 -6.04 0.57 -21.70
CA LEU A 210 -5.49 -0.19 -22.83
C LEU A 210 -5.04 -1.60 -22.42
N PHE A 211 -4.46 -1.75 -21.23
CA PHE A 211 -4.01 -3.05 -20.72
C PHE A 211 -5.17 -3.91 -20.23
N ALA A 212 -6.26 -3.30 -19.78
CA ALA A 212 -7.48 -4.03 -19.40
C ALA A 212 -8.09 -4.78 -20.61
N ALA A 213 -7.99 -4.23 -21.83
CA ALA A 213 -8.41 -4.88 -23.06
C ALA A 213 -7.55 -6.12 -23.40
N LEU A 214 -6.34 -6.20 -22.86
CA LEU A 214 -5.40 -7.33 -23.00
C LEU A 214 -5.45 -8.31 -21.81
N GLY A 215 -6.44 -8.19 -20.92
CA GLY A 215 -6.57 -9.06 -19.74
C GLY A 215 -5.66 -8.73 -18.56
N ALA A 216 -4.96 -7.60 -18.60
CA ALA A 216 -3.99 -7.21 -17.58
C ALA A 216 -4.60 -6.47 -16.35
N GLY A 217 -5.82 -6.87 -15.95
CA GLY A 217 -6.52 -6.32 -14.80
C GLY A 217 -7.23 -4.98 -15.09
N ARG A 218 -8.14 -4.61 -14.21
CA ARG A 218 -8.99 -3.43 -14.35
C ARG A 218 -8.98 -2.61 -13.06
N TYR A 219 -8.94 -1.28 -13.18
CA TYR A 219 -9.19 -0.39 -12.04
C TYR A 219 -10.59 -0.62 -11.45
N GLU A 220 -10.65 -0.78 -10.14
CA GLU A 220 -11.85 -1.09 -9.38
C GLU A 220 -12.10 0.01 -8.35
N HIS A 221 -13.02 0.91 -8.64
CA HIS A 221 -13.31 2.06 -7.77
C HIS A 221 -13.64 1.67 -6.33
N LYS A 222 -14.33 0.52 -6.12
CA LYS A 222 -14.64 0.02 -4.77
C LYS A 222 -13.37 -0.41 -4.04
N THR A 223 -12.47 -1.13 -4.73
CA THR A 223 -11.18 -1.59 -4.19
C THR A 223 -10.31 -0.40 -3.81
N GLU A 224 -10.16 0.58 -4.70
CA GLU A 224 -9.39 1.80 -4.43
C GLU A 224 -9.97 2.58 -3.25
N LYS A 225 -11.31 2.76 -3.21
CA LYS A 225 -12.00 3.46 -2.12
C LYS A 225 -11.79 2.79 -0.76
N THR A 226 -11.84 1.46 -0.69
CA THR A 226 -11.61 0.71 0.54
C THR A 226 -10.13 0.76 0.93
N THR A 227 -9.22 0.54 -0.03
CA THR A 227 -7.76 0.61 0.20
C THR A 227 -7.35 1.94 0.80
N ARG A 228 -7.76 3.07 0.20
CA ARG A 228 -7.38 4.40 0.70
C ARG A 228 -7.94 4.69 2.09
N ALA A 229 -9.16 4.23 2.40
CA ALA A 229 -9.76 4.44 3.72
C ALA A 229 -9.04 3.62 4.81
N VAL A 230 -8.76 2.34 4.54
CA VAL A 230 -8.05 1.47 5.50
C VAL A 230 -6.62 1.95 5.70
N LEU A 231 -5.91 2.24 4.61
CA LEU A 231 -4.54 2.78 4.65
C LEU A 231 -4.48 4.08 5.45
N THR A 232 -5.37 5.04 5.17
CA THR A 232 -5.39 6.33 5.87
C THR A 232 -5.69 6.15 7.35
N GLY A 233 -6.67 5.32 7.71
CA GLY A 233 -6.99 5.04 9.12
C GLY A 233 -5.84 4.39 9.87
N TYR A 234 -5.17 3.42 9.26
CA TYR A 234 -3.97 2.78 9.81
C TYR A 234 -2.84 3.80 10.03
N LEU A 235 -2.55 4.64 9.04
CA LEU A 235 -1.50 5.66 9.13
C LEU A 235 -1.83 6.75 10.17
N LEU A 236 -3.08 7.19 10.26
CA LEU A 236 -3.50 8.16 11.28
C LEU A 236 -3.26 7.61 12.69
N HIS A 237 -3.61 6.35 12.95
CA HIS A 237 -3.34 5.76 14.25
C HIS A 237 -1.85 5.61 14.52
N THR A 238 -1.09 5.02 13.60
CA THR A 238 0.32 4.66 13.83
C THR A 238 1.27 5.84 13.84
N LEU A 239 1.05 6.86 12.99
CA LEU A 239 1.96 8.00 12.86
C LEU A 239 1.56 9.21 13.70
N THR A 240 0.27 9.35 14.05
CA THR A 240 -0.19 10.50 14.84
C THR A 240 -0.65 10.13 16.24
N ALA A 241 -0.74 8.83 16.56
CA ALA A 241 -1.26 8.29 17.80
C ALA A 241 -2.72 8.70 18.09
N ASP A 242 -3.50 9.02 17.04
CA ASP A 242 -4.91 9.36 17.19
C ASP A 242 -5.72 8.09 17.47
N LYS A 243 -6.17 7.96 18.72
CA LYS A 243 -6.93 6.81 19.21
C LYS A 243 -8.30 6.64 18.54
N THR A 244 -8.81 7.66 17.87
CA THR A 244 -10.03 7.57 17.07
C THR A 244 -9.92 6.48 16.00
N TYR A 245 -8.73 6.29 15.46
CA TYR A 245 -8.44 5.35 14.37
C TYR A 245 -7.82 4.02 14.86
N ALA A 246 -7.77 3.77 16.17
CA ALA A 246 -7.31 2.50 16.74
C ALA A 246 -7.94 1.24 16.09
N PRO A 247 -9.24 1.25 15.69
CA PRO A 247 -9.80 0.09 15.00
C PRO A 247 -9.09 -0.36 13.71
N PHE A 248 -8.33 0.52 13.06
CA PHE A 248 -7.60 0.18 11.83
C PHE A 248 -6.27 -0.54 12.08
N THR A 249 -5.82 -0.61 13.32
CA THR A 249 -4.64 -1.36 13.75
C THR A 249 -4.99 -2.56 14.63
N ASP A 250 -6.22 -2.63 15.10
CA ASP A 250 -6.73 -3.73 15.91
C ASP A 250 -7.18 -4.89 14.99
N PRO A 251 -6.54 -6.06 15.07
CA PRO A 251 -6.94 -7.22 14.27
C PRO A 251 -8.36 -7.69 14.56
N GLU A 252 -8.85 -7.52 15.81
CA GLU A 252 -10.19 -7.95 16.20
C GLU A 252 -11.30 -7.03 15.64
N SER A 253 -10.93 -5.85 15.14
CA SER A 253 -11.90 -4.91 14.60
C SER A 253 -12.48 -5.37 13.26
N ALA A 254 -13.81 -5.46 13.18
CA ALA A 254 -14.51 -5.73 11.93
C ALA A 254 -14.55 -4.47 11.05
N ILE A 255 -13.62 -4.37 10.09
CA ILE A 255 -13.59 -3.28 9.10
C ILE A 255 -14.46 -3.69 7.91
N PRO A 256 -15.55 -2.96 7.58
CA PRO A 256 -16.41 -3.31 6.46
C PRO A 256 -15.68 -3.43 5.13
N HIS A 257 -16.10 -4.35 4.27
CA HIS A 257 -15.49 -4.64 2.97
C HIS A 257 -14.05 -5.19 3.05
N THR A 258 -13.64 -5.66 4.22
CA THR A 258 -12.38 -6.37 4.41
C THR A 258 -12.58 -7.60 5.28
N THR A 259 -11.78 -8.61 5.06
CA THR A 259 -11.73 -9.83 5.87
C THR A 259 -10.34 -9.98 6.48
N LEU A 260 -10.27 -10.18 7.81
CA LEU A 260 -9.03 -10.57 8.48
C LEU A 260 -8.62 -11.95 8.00
N VAL A 261 -7.36 -12.12 7.69
CA VAL A 261 -6.82 -13.41 7.23
C VAL A 261 -5.81 -13.93 8.27
N ASP A 262 -6.02 -15.16 8.70
CA ASP A 262 -4.96 -15.92 9.37
C ASP A 262 -3.95 -16.38 8.30
N PRO A 263 -2.72 -15.85 8.30
CA PRO A 263 -1.74 -16.19 7.27
C PRO A 263 -1.29 -17.65 7.34
N THR A 264 -1.47 -18.31 8.49
CA THR A 264 -1.06 -19.71 8.74
C THR A 264 -2.15 -20.73 8.43
N ALA A 265 -3.39 -20.24 8.19
CA ALA A 265 -4.51 -21.12 7.85
C ALA A 265 -4.24 -21.88 6.54
N PRO A 266 -4.59 -23.18 6.47
CA PRO A 266 -4.47 -23.95 5.23
C PRO A 266 -5.18 -23.26 4.07
N VAL A 267 -4.52 -23.19 2.92
CA VAL A 267 -5.15 -22.72 1.69
C VAL A 267 -6.19 -23.75 1.27
N GLU A 268 -7.48 -23.43 1.34
CA GLU A 268 -8.50 -24.26 0.71
C GLU A 268 -8.25 -24.28 -0.80
N GLN A 269 -7.66 -25.37 -1.30
CA GLN A 269 -7.56 -25.58 -2.73
C GLN A 269 -8.99 -25.62 -3.26
N ALA A 270 -9.42 -24.54 -3.91
CA ALA A 270 -10.68 -24.53 -4.63
C ALA A 270 -10.67 -25.73 -5.60
N ALA A 271 -11.51 -26.72 -5.32
CA ALA A 271 -11.66 -27.87 -6.23
C ALA A 271 -11.89 -27.30 -7.65
N PRO A 272 -11.17 -27.79 -8.67
CA PRO A 272 -11.30 -27.29 -10.02
C PRO A 272 -12.78 -27.34 -10.38
N LYS A 273 -13.39 -26.17 -10.61
CA LYS A 273 -14.76 -26.10 -11.15
C LYS A 273 -14.70 -26.68 -12.54
N LEU A 274 -14.86 -28.00 -12.65
CA LEU A 274 -15.09 -28.68 -13.92
C LEU A 274 -16.36 -28.07 -14.53
N SER A 275 -16.18 -27.20 -15.52
CA SER A 275 -17.33 -26.66 -16.24
C SER A 275 -18.04 -27.83 -16.91
N LEU A 276 -19.37 -27.85 -16.86
CA LEU A 276 -20.20 -28.85 -17.53
C LEU A 276 -19.79 -29.05 -19.01
N GLY A 277 -19.19 -28.05 -19.67
CA GLY A 277 -18.64 -28.13 -21.00
C GLY A 277 -17.37 -28.98 -21.13
N THR A 278 -16.54 -29.08 -20.09
CA THR A 278 -15.33 -29.93 -20.09
C THR A 278 -15.68 -31.38 -19.87
N VAL A 279 -16.69 -31.66 -19.04
CA VAL A 279 -17.21 -33.02 -18.81
C VAL A 279 -17.88 -33.57 -20.08
N ALA A 280 -18.61 -32.74 -20.81
CA ALA A 280 -19.25 -33.16 -22.07
C ALA A 280 -18.25 -33.47 -23.22
N LYS A 281 -17.04 -32.92 -23.19
CA LYS A 281 -15.97 -33.26 -24.16
C LYS A 281 -15.25 -34.56 -23.81
N LEU A 282 -15.14 -34.92 -22.50
CA LEU A 282 -14.51 -36.15 -22.06
C LEU A 282 -15.38 -37.42 -22.27
N ILE A 283 -16.71 -37.24 -22.41
CA ILE A 283 -17.67 -38.37 -22.63
C ILE A 283 -17.91 -38.64 -24.12
N ARG A 284 -17.40 -37.78 -25.03
CA ARG A 284 -17.53 -37.91 -26.48
C ARG A 284 -16.26 -38.30 -27.24
N GLY A 285 -15.20 -38.67 -26.53
CA GLY A 285 -13.96 -39.17 -27.10
C GLY A 285 -13.82 -40.68 -26.96
#